data_1b6714a13fc652f3a403bc13c323c68b
#
_entry.id   1b6714a13fc652f3a403bc13c323c68b
#
_cell.length_a   1.000
_cell.length_b   1.000
_cell.length_c   1.000
_cell.angle_alpha   90.00
_cell.angle_beta   90.00
_cell.angle_gamma   90.00
#
_symmetry.space_group_name_H-M   'P 1'
#
loop_
_entity.id
_entity.type
_entity.pdbx_description
1 polymer ?
#
loop_
_entity_poly.entity_id
_entity_poly.type
_entity_poly.pdbx_seq_one_letter_code
_entity_poly.pdbx_strand_id
1 'polypeptide(L)'
;MGAVSLAGKTLLERYRVVRPLGQGALATVYLAFDPFGAPYALKVFPKGAEARRDREFWVGKRLDHPNLNPVLEKLDLEEGPALLLAYAPGEEMGRWMAREPGRARALKVFRQLLLALAHMHEKGLVHRDVKPENILVAGTDEARLVDFDLSGPALEAFKKPLRVGTLPYLAPEQVLGQSPGPEADVYAAGVILYWILAGEHPFVGAPEEVLLGHLKEPVPPLPGLGERERSYLERLLAKRPEDRFRSAGEALEVFPF
;
A
#
# COMPACT_ATOMS: atom_id res chain seq x y z
N MET A 1 -16.17 11.38 19.46
CA MET A 1 -17.06 12.21 18.62
C MET A 1 -17.11 11.52 17.25
N GLY A 2 -18.28 11.03 16.84
CA GLY A 2 -18.45 10.37 15.56
C GLY A 2 -18.16 11.35 14.41
N ALA A 3 -17.41 10.91 13.42
CA ALA A 3 -17.16 11.70 12.21
C ALA A 3 -18.50 12.04 11.57
N VAL A 4 -18.75 13.33 11.35
CA VAL A 4 -19.95 13.80 10.64
C VAL A 4 -19.87 13.27 9.22
N SER A 5 -20.87 12.49 8.79
CA SER A 5 -20.91 12.00 7.40
C SER A 5 -21.04 13.19 6.44
N LEU A 6 -20.13 13.26 5.47
CA LEU A 6 -20.15 14.25 4.39
C LEU A 6 -21.04 13.84 3.22
N ALA A 7 -21.60 12.63 3.24
CA ALA A 7 -22.48 12.15 2.16
C ALA A 7 -23.66 13.10 1.92
N GLY A 8 -23.90 13.46 0.66
CA GLY A 8 -24.92 14.39 0.24
C GLY A 8 -24.53 15.86 0.28
N LYS A 9 -23.41 16.23 0.86
CA LYS A 9 -22.91 17.62 0.86
C LYS A 9 -22.21 17.98 -0.46
N THR A 10 -22.28 19.26 -0.81
CA THR A 10 -21.41 19.85 -1.85
C THR A 10 -20.36 20.70 -1.17
N LEU A 11 -19.10 20.35 -1.40
CA LEU A 11 -17.94 21.03 -0.81
C LEU A 11 -17.32 21.99 -1.82
N LEU A 12 -16.89 23.16 -1.33
CA LEU A 12 -16.27 24.23 -2.14
C LEU A 12 -17.12 24.59 -3.39
N GLU A 13 -18.45 24.47 -3.30
CA GLU A 13 -19.39 24.68 -4.41
C GLU A 13 -19.07 23.85 -5.68
N ARG A 14 -18.18 22.87 -5.56
CA ARG A 14 -17.60 22.13 -6.67
C ARG A 14 -17.72 20.61 -6.56
N TYR A 15 -17.52 20.04 -5.37
CA TYR A 15 -17.46 18.59 -5.22
C TYR A 15 -18.68 18.05 -4.47
N ARG A 16 -19.53 17.31 -5.16
CA ARG A 16 -20.68 16.62 -4.55
C ARG A 16 -20.20 15.28 -3.96
N VAL A 17 -20.20 15.19 -2.65
CA VAL A 17 -19.86 13.97 -1.93
C VAL A 17 -21.02 12.98 -1.96
N VAL A 18 -20.77 11.75 -2.37
CA VAL A 18 -21.81 10.72 -2.53
C VAL A 18 -21.83 9.74 -1.38
N ARG A 19 -20.70 9.12 -1.09
CA ARG A 19 -20.59 8.08 -0.07
C ARG A 19 -19.14 7.89 0.39
N PRO A 20 -18.92 7.31 1.58
CA PRO A 20 -17.58 6.88 1.95
C PRO A 20 -17.12 5.72 1.04
N LEU A 21 -15.83 5.72 0.71
CA LEU A 21 -15.11 4.62 0.06
C LEU A 21 -14.36 3.78 1.10
N GLY A 22 -13.83 4.45 2.14
CA GLY A 22 -13.13 3.80 3.23
C GLY A 22 -12.99 4.74 4.41
N GLN A 23 -12.97 4.18 5.61
CA GLN A 23 -12.75 4.90 6.84
C GLN A 23 -11.55 4.28 7.57
N GLY A 24 -10.48 5.04 7.66
CA GLY A 24 -9.30 4.70 8.44
C GLY A 24 -9.28 5.41 9.79
N ALA A 25 -8.34 5.03 10.64
CA ALA A 25 -8.15 5.70 11.94
C ALA A 25 -7.67 7.16 11.80
N LEU A 26 -7.15 7.54 10.66
CA LEU A 26 -6.43 8.81 10.44
C LEU A 26 -7.06 9.70 9.37
N ALA A 27 -7.97 9.16 8.57
CA ALA A 27 -8.72 9.90 7.56
C ALA A 27 -9.91 9.07 7.06
N THR A 28 -10.88 9.75 6.46
CA THR A 28 -11.98 9.11 5.75
C THR A 28 -11.90 9.50 4.27
N VAL A 29 -12.05 8.52 3.40
CA VAL A 29 -12.03 8.72 1.95
C VAL A 29 -13.47 8.63 1.43
N TYR A 30 -13.88 9.62 0.64
CA TYR A 30 -15.21 9.70 0.05
C TYR A 30 -15.13 9.67 -1.47
N LEU A 31 -16.16 9.10 -2.11
CA LEU A 31 -16.43 9.31 -3.51
C LEU A 31 -17.10 10.68 -3.69
N ALA A 32 -16.53 11.50 -4.56
CA ALA A 32 -17.07 12.79 -4.91
C ALA A 32 -17.08 12.97 -6.44
N PHE A 33 -18.00 13.80 -6.92
CA PHE A 33 -18.09 14.15 -8.33
C PHE A 33 -17.97 15.66 -8.50
N ASP A 34 -17.31 16.08 -9.57
CA ASP A 34 -17.31 17.47 -9.99
C ASP A 34 -18.64 17.84 -10.73
N PRO A 35 -18.84 19.11 -11.10
CA PRO A 35 -20.06 19.53 -11.84
C PRO A 35 -20.22 18.89 -13.21
N PHE A 36 -19.15 18.33 -13.79
CA PHE A 36 -19.16 17.64 -15.09
C PHE A 36 -19.38 16.14 -14.96
N GLY A 37 -19.50 15.63 -13.72
CA GLY A 37 -19.72 14.21 -13.44
C GLY A 37 -18.43 13.38 -13.40
N ALA A 38 -17.25 14.00 -13.36
CA ALA A 38 -16.01 13.28 -13.18
C ALA A 38 -15.85 12.81 -11.73
N PRO A 39 -15.46 11.52 -11.50
CA PRO A 39 -15.28 10.97 -10.16
C PRO A 39 -13.90 11.30 -9.58
N TYR A 40 -13.89 11.56 -8.27
CA TYR A 40 -12.69 11.78 -7.46
C TYR A 40 -12.79 11.01 -6.15
N ALA A 41 -11.64 10.74 -5.55
CA ALA A 41 -11.56 10.32 -4.16
C ALA A 41 -11.14 11.54 -3.31
N LEU A 42 -11.96 11.86 -2.32
CA LEU A 42 -11.71 12.96 -1.39
C LEU A 42 -11.29 12.39 -0.05
N LYS A 43 -10.02 12.52 0.30
CA LYS A 43 -9.45 12.08 1.58
C LYS A 43 -9.48 13.22 2.57
N VAL A 44 -10.30 13.11 3.61
CA VAL A 44 -10.50 14.14 4.64
C VAL A 44 -9.84 13.71 5.93
N PHE A 45 -8.93 14.52 6.41
CA PHE A 45 -8.19 14.31 7.66
C PHE A 45 -8.89 15.02 8.82
N PRO A 46 -8.64 14.62 10.07
CA PRO A 46 -9.09 15.37 11.24
C PRO A 46 -8.54 16.78 11.25
N LYS A 47 -9.27 17.71 11.87
CA LYS A 47 -8.78 19.08 12.13
C LYS A 47 -7.44 19.03 12.87
N GLY A 48 -6.50 19.86 12.46
CA GLY A 48 -5.15 19.91 13.01
C GLY A 48 -4.16 18.90 12.39
N ALA A 49 -4.57 18.15 11.34
CA ALA A 49 -3.71 17.19 10.64
C ALA A 49 -3.12 17.73 9.33
N GLU A 50 -2.94 19.07 9.22
CA GLU A 50 -2.41 19.74 8.02
C GLU A 50 -1.01 19.23 7.66
N ALA A 51 -0.15 19.03 8.63
CA ALA A 51 1.21 18.51 8.39
C ALA A 51 1.21 17.13 7.77
N ARG A 52 0.25 16.26 8.15
CA ARG A 52 0.08 14.93 7.57
C ARG A 52 -0.43 15.02 6.14
N ARG A 53 -1.48 15.81 5.90
CA ARG A 53 -2.00 16.09 4.56
C ARG A 53 -0.88 16.62 3.64
N ASP A 54 -0.11 17.59 4.10
CA ASP A 54 0.95 18.22 3.33
C ASP A 54 2.09 17.26 3.01
N ARG A 55 2.42 16.36 3.94
CA ARG A 55 3.39 15.31 3.70
C ARG A 55 2.93 14.34 2.61
N GLU A 56 1.70 13.83 2.71
CA GLU A 56 1.14 12.92 1.69
C GLU A 56 1.04 13.61 0.32
N PHE A 57 0.65 14.89 0.30
CA PHE A 57 0.66 15.69 -0.93
C PHE A 57 2.06 15.82 -1.51
N TRP A 58 3.06 16.11 -0.68
CA TRP A 58 4.45 16.24 -1.09
C TRP A 58 4.99 14.96 -1.71
N VAL A 59 4.67 13.80 -1.13
CA VAL A 59 5.02 12.49 -1.71
C VAL A 59 4.29 12.29 -3.03
N GLY A 60 2.97 12.42 -3.03
CA GLY A 60 2.13 12.11 -4.19
C GLY A 60 2.46 12.96 -5.43
N LYS A 61 2.83 14.24 -5.23
CA LYS A 61 3.22 15.14 -6.35
C LYS A 61 4.56 14.81 -7.00
N ARG A 62 5.34 13.91 -6.43
CA ARG A 62 6.59 13.40 -7.02
C ARG A 62 6.39 12.12 -7.81
N LEU A 63 5.20 11.54 -7.75
CA LEU A 63 4.87 10.25 -8.34
C LEU A 63 4.03 10.45 -9.59
N ASP A 64 4.49 9.88 -10.69
CA ASP A 64 3.77 9.84 -11.97
C ASP A 64 3.99 8.45 -12.59
N HIS A 65 3.06 7.54 -12.32
CA HIS A 65 3.13 6.16 -12.78
C HIS A 65 1.72 5.55 -12.84
N PRO A 66 1.37 4.76 -13.88
CA PRO A 66 0.03 4.21 -14.04
C PRO A 66 -0.45 3.32 -12.87
N ASN A 67 0.47 2.69 -12.16
CA ASN A 67 0.15 1.83 -11.01
C ASN A 67 0.26 2.56 -9.64
N LEU A 68 0.40 3.88 -9.64
CA LEU A 68 0.31 4.74 -8.46
C LEU A 68 -0.88 5.68 -8.57
N ASN A 69 -1.63 5.84 -7.49
CA ASN A 69 -2.82 6.69 -7.54
C ASN A 69 -2.43 8.18 -7.48
N PRO A 70 -2.79 9.01 -8.49
CA PRO A 70 -2.43 10.42 -8.50
C PRO A 70 -3.03 11.22 -7.36
N VAL A 71 -2.20 12.02 -6.68
CA VAL A 71 -2.62 13.06 -5.73
C VAL A 71 -2.72 14.38 -6.49
N LEU A 72 -3.92 14.95 -6.56
CA LEU A 72 -4.23 16.06 -7.46
C LEU A 72 -4.08 17.42 -6.78
N GLU A 73 -4.77 17.64 -5.66
CA GLU A 73 -4.90 18.96 -5.04
C GLU A 73 -4.98 18.86 -3.52
N LYS A 74 -4.47 19.88 -2.83
CA LYS A 74 -4.72 20.11 -1.41
C LYS A 74 -5.96 20.98 -1.24
N LEU A 75 -6.82 20.62 -0.30
CA LEU A 75 -8.03 21.36 0.02
C LEU A 75 -8.06 21.67 1.52
N ASP A 76 -8.60 22.85 1.84
CA ASP A 76 -8.93 23.26 3.20
C ASP A 76 -10.46 23.33 3.31
N LEU A 77 -11.03 22.36 4.03
CA LEU A 77 -12.47 22.25 4.24
C LEU A 77 -12.81 22.69 5.67
N GLU A 78 -14.06 23.07 5.87
CA GLU A 78 -14.57 23.36 7.22
C GLU A 78 -14.44 22.13 8.13
N GLU A 79 -14.56 20.93 7.58
CA GLU A 79 -14.46 19.67 8.28
C GLU A 79 -13.02 19.27 8.64
N GLY A 80 -12.05 19.79 7.93
CA GLY A 80 -10.61 19.54 8.14
C GLY A 80 -9.80 19.62 6.85
N PRO A 81 -8.47 19.47 6.93
CA PRO A 81 -7.61 19.43 5.75
C PRO A 81 -7.94 18.21 4.90
N ALA A 82 -7.85 18.34 3.58
CA ALA A 82 -8.19 17.26 2.67
C ALA A 82 -7.26 17.17 1.46
N LEU A 83 -7.26 16.01 0.80
CA LEU A 83 -6.64 15.78 -0.48
C LEU A 83 -7.69 15.36 -1.51
N LEU A 84 -7.61 15.97 -2.68
CA LEU A 84 -8.28 15.48 -3.86
C LEU A 84 -7.36 14.49 -4.57
N LEU A 85 -7.85 13.28 -4.77
CA LEU A 85 -7.14 12.19 -5.42
C LEU A 85 -7.90 11.78 -6.68
N ALA A 86 -7.18 11.25 -7.66
CA ALA A 86 -7.86 10.55 -8.75
C ALA A 86 -8.70 9.39 -8.19
N TYR A 87 -9.87 9.18 -8.75
CA TYR A 87 -10.67 8.00 -8.42
C TYR A 87 -10.00 6.76 -9.02
N ALA A 88 -9.64 5.80 -8.19
CA ALA A 88 -9.15 4.50 -8.62
C ALA A 88 -10.32 3.51 -8.62
N PRO A 89 -10.77 3.05 -9.80
CA PRO A 89 -11.81 2.03 -9.87
C PRO A 89 -11.26 0.68 -9.37
N GLY A 90 -12.16 -0.17 -8.92
CA GLY A 90 -11.80 -1.51 -8.47
C GLY A 90 -12.04 -1.74 -6.99
N GLU A 91 -11.50 -2.83 -6.50
CA GLU A 91 -11.63 -3.27 -5.12
C GLU A 91 -10.26 -3.59 -4.52
N GLU A 92 -10.18 -3.61 -3.20
CA GLU A 92 -8.97 -4.03 -2.50
C GLU A 92 -8.53 -5.43 -2.95
N MET A 93 -7.22 -5.62 -3.10
CA MET A 93 -6.64 -6.88 -3.60
C MET A 93 -7.10 -8.11 -2.78
N GLY A 94 -7.35 -7.94 -1.47
CA GLY A 94 -7.85 -9.04 -0.64
C GLY A 94 -9.22 -9.54 -1.09
N ARG A 95 -10.15 -8.63 -1.41
CA ARG A 95 -11.48 -8.99 -1.93
C ARG A 95 -11.41 -9.55 -3.34
N TRP A 96 -10.56 -8.97 -4.17
CA TRP A 96 -10.33 -9.45 -5.53
C TRP A 96 -9.75 -10.87 -5.54
N MET A 97 -8.78 -11.17 -4.67
CA MET A 97 -8.21 -12.52 -4.51
C MET A 97 -9.24 -13.54 -3.99
N ALA A 98 -10.19 -13.13 -3.14
CA ALA A 98 -11.25 -14.00 -2.66
C ALA A 98 -12.20 -14.51 -3.77
N ARG A 99 -12.13 -13.91 -4.96
CA ARG A 99 -12.85 -14.40 -6.17
C ARG A 99 -12.04 -15.41 -6.99
N GLU A 100 -10.92 -15.88 -6.46
CA GLU A 100 -10.05 -16.86 -7.10
C GLU A 100 -9.67 -16.51 -8.56
N PRO A 101 -9.04 -15.35 -8.80
CA PRO A 101 -8.75 -14.87 -10.16
C PRO A 101 -7.79 -15.77 -10.94
N GLY A 102 -7.17 -16.73 -10.27
CA GLY A 102 -6.15 -17.58 -10.80
C GLY A 102 -4.73 -17.02 -10.67
N ARG A 103 -3.75 -17.91 -10.56
CA ARG A 103 -2.34 -17.57 -10.30
C ARG A 103 -1.76 -16.60 -11.34
N ALA A 104 -2.02 -16.79 -12.61
CA ALA A 104 -1.45 -15.94 -13.66
C ALA A 104 -1.91 -14.46 -13.54
N ARG A 105 -3.20 -14.25 -13.26
CA ARG A 105 -3.74 -12.90 -13.06
C ARG A 105 -3.20 -12.26 -11.76
N ALA A 106 -3.10 -13.04 -10.68
CA ALA A 106 -2.53 -12.57 -9.43
C ALA A 106 -1.06 -12.16 -9.58
N LEU A 107 -0.26 -12.92 -10.32
CA LEU A 107 1.13 -12.59 -10.63
C LEU A 107 1.25 -11.35 -11.53
N LYS A 108 0.31 -11.14 -12.46
CA LYS A 108 0.24 -9.90 -13.25
C LYS A 108 0.00 -8.68 -12.37
N VAL A 109 -0.92 -8.77 -11.40
CA VAL A 109 -1.17 -7.71 -10.40
C VAL A 109 0.05 -7.49 -9.52
N PHE A 110 0.69 -8.56 -9.05
CA PHE A 110 1.92 -8.47 -8.27
C PHE A 110 3.06 -7.76 -9.02
N ARG A 111 3.24 -8.08 -10.31
CA ARG A 111 4.24 -7.39 -11.14
C ARG A 111 3.98 -5.89 -11.25
N GLN A 112 2.71 -5.47 -11.32
CA GLN A 112 2.33 -4.06 -11.32
C GLN A 112 2.64 -3.38 -9.98
N LEU A 113 2.47 -4.09 -8.85
CA LEU A 113 2.92 -3.61 -7.54
C LEU A 113 4.43 -3.35 -7.54
N LEU A 114 5.23 -4.28 -8.06
CA LEU A 114 6.69 -4.07 -8.15
C LEU A 114 7.06 -2.88 -9.03
N LEU A 115 6.34 -2.65 -10.15
CA LEU A 115 6.53 -1.47 -11.01
C LEU A 115 6.22 -0.17 -10.27
N ALA A 116 5.14 -0.12 -9.52
CA ALA A 116 4.79 1.03 -8.69
C ALA A 116 5.87 1.32 -7.64
N LEU A 117 6.30 0.30 -6.91
CA LEU A 117 7.34 0.43 -5.89
C LEU A 117 8.70 0.80 -6.51
N ALA A 118 9.06 0.24 -7.67
CA ALA A 118 10.29 0.61 -8.37
C ALA A 118 10.33 2.10 -8.69
N HIS A 119 9.23 2.66 -9.20
CA HIS A 119 9.13 4.10 -9.47
C HIS A 119 9.29 4.94 -8.19
N MET A 120 8.69 4.53 -7.07
CA MET A 120 8.87 5.21 -5.78
C MET A 120 10.34 5.15 -5.32
N HIS A 121 10.96 3.98 -5.40
CA HIS A 121 12.35 3.76 -4.96
C HIS A 121 13.34 4.57 -5.80
N GLU A 122 13.13 4.69 -7.11
CA GLU A 122 13.92 5.57 -8.00
C GLU A 122 13.85 7.05 -7.60
N LYS A 123 12.72 7.48 -7.01
CA LYS A 123 12.54 8.83 -6.46
C LYS A 123 13.08 8.98 -5.03
N GLY A 124 13.73 7.95 -4.47
CA GLY A 124 14.21 7.94 -3.10
C GLY A 124 13.10 7.86 -2.05
N LEU A 125 11.91 7.40 -2.44
CA LEU A 125 10.74 7.29 -1.57
C LEU A 125 10.44 5.84 -1.23
N VAL A 126 9.96 5.61 -0.01
CA VAL A 126 9.54 4.31 0.52
C VAL A 126 8.07 4.39 0.90
N HIS A 127 7.26 3.41 0.52
CA HIS A 127 5.84 3.38 0.81
C HIS A 127 5.56 3.09 2.29
N ARG A 128 6.24 2.12 2.86
CA ARG A 128 6.20 1.72 4.29
C ARG A 128 4.92 1.05 4.76
N ASP A 129 3.89 0.96 3.93
CA ASP A 129 2.61 0.34 4.28
C ASP A 129 2.03 -0.49 3.12
N VAL A 130 2.90 -1.26 2.48
CA VAL A 130 2.52 -2.16 1.38
C VAL A 130 1.71 -3.32 1.96
N LYS A 131 0.45 -3.43 1.53
CA LYS A 131 -0.49 -4.48 1.93
C LYS A 131 -1.68 -4.53 0.96
N PRO A 132 -2.44 -5.63 0.91
CA PRO A 132 -3.56 -5.80 -0.02
C PRO A 132 -4.64 -4.72 0.06
N GLU A 133 -4.87 -4.14 1.25
CA GLU A 133 -5.85 -3.05 1.45
C GLU A 133 -5.44 -1.76 0.74
N ASN A 134 -4.14 -1.58 0.48
CA ASN A 134 -3.60 -0.43 -0.24
C ASN A 134 -3.35 -0.71 -1.73
N ILE A 135 -3.84 -1.82 -2.26
CA ILE A 135 -3.74 -2.19 -3.67
C ILE A 135 -5.16 -2.34 -4.21
N LEU A 136 -5.58 -1.43 -5.08
CA LEU A 136 -6.88 -1.48 -5.75
C LEU A 136 -6.72 -2.17 -7.10
N VAL A 137 -7.54 -3.17 -7.37
CA VAL A 137 -7.53 -3.95 -8.61
C VAL A 137 -8.83 -3.73 -9.37
N ALA A 138 -8.74 -3.19 -10.58
CA ALA A 138 -9.87 -2.99 -11.48
C ALA A 138 -10.26 -4.30 -12.19
N GLY A 139 -11.44 -4.31 -12.82
CA GLY A 139 -11.93 -5.48 -13.56
C GLY A 139 -11.05 -5.92 -14.75
N THR A 140 -10.19 -5.03 -15.23
CA THR A 140 -9.16 -5.27 -16.27
C THR A 140 -7.85 -5.84 -15.74
N ASP A 141 -7.76 -6.16 -14.43
CA ASP A 141 -6.53 -6.51 -13.71
C ASP A 141 -5.49 -5.39 -13.65
N GLU A 142 -5.92 -4.15 -13.84
CA GLU A 142 -5.08 -3.00 -13.57
C GLU A 142 -5.02 -2.74 -12.07
N ALA A 143 -3.81 -2.68 -11.53
CA ALA A 143 -3.56 -2.45 -10.11
C ALA A 143 -3.03 -1.03 -9.88
N ARG A 144 -3.50 -0.40 -8.80
CA ARG A 144 -2.99 0.87 -8.30
C ARG A 144 -2.67 0.78 -6.82
N LEU A 145 -1.45 1.16 -6.48
CA LEU A 145 -1.04 1.36 -5.09
C LEU A 145 -1.56 2.73 -4.62
N VAL A 146 -2.22 2.73 -3.49
CA VAL A 146 -2.86 3.91 -2.90
C VAL A 146 -2.32 4.17 -1.50
N ASP A 147 -2.68 5.31 -0.91
CA ASP A 147 -2.41 5.70 0.46
C ASP A 147 -0.91 5.90 0.77
N PHE A 148 -0.44 7.14 0.56
CA PHE A 148 0.93 7.55 0.83
C PHE A 148 1.11 8.22 2.21
N ASP A 149 0.15 8.06 3.13
CA ASP A 149 0.16 8.69 4.46
C ASP A 149 1.42 8.37 5.27
N LEU A 150 1.94 7.15 5.15
CA LEU A 150 3.15 6.70 5.84
C LEU A 150 4.41 6.80 4.98
N SER A 151 4.27 7.17 3.72
CA SER A 151 5.37 7.23 2.76
C SER A 151 6.30 8.42 3.02
N GLY A 152 7.54 8.29 2.59
CA GLY A 152 8.52 9.37 2.72
C GLY A 152 9.92 8.96 2.27
N PRO A 153 10.91 9.84 2.47
CA PRO A 153 12.29 9.59 2.12
C PRO A 153 12.85 8.31 2.74
N ALA A 154 13.68 7.60 1.99
CA ALA A 154 14.37 6.42 2.51
C ALA A 154 15.19 6.75 3.74
N LEU A 155 15.20 5.84 4.72
CA LEU A 155 15.97 5.95 5.98
C LEU A 155 15.62 7.16 6.87
N GLU A 156 14.56 7.89 6.55
CA GLU A 156 14.04 8.90 7.46
C GLU A 156 13.58 8.25 8.77
N ALA A 157 13.90 8.89 9.90
CA ALA A 157 13.45 8.44 11.21
C ALA A 157 11.91 8.41 11.26
N PHE A 158 11.35 7.22 11.35
CA PHE A 158 9.92 7.00 11.26
C PHE A 158 9.45 5.97 12.28
N LYS A 159 8.57 6.38 13.18
CA LYS A 159 7.88 5.45 14.09
C LYS A 159 6.51 5.13 13.55
N LYS A 160 6.36 3.96 12.94
CA LYS A 160 5.06 3.45 12.52
C LYS A 160 4.31 2.93 13.76
N PRO A 161 3.09 3.41 14.01
CA PRO A 161 2.25 2.75 15.01
C PRO A 161 1.93 1.33 14.55
N LEU A 162 2.20 0.35 15.41
CA LEU A 162 1.84 -1.04 15.16
C LEU A 162 0.31 -1.15 15.11
N ARG A 163 -0.21 -1.56 13.95
CA ARG A 163 -1.65 -1.80 13.74
C ARG A 163 -1.86 -3.26 13.38
N VAL A 164 -2.86 -3.89 13.99
CA VAL A 164 -3.14 -5.33 13.81
C VAL A 164 -3.26 -5.72 12.33
N GLY A 165 -3.99 -4.97 11.51
CA GLY A 165 -4.15 -5.26 10.07
C GLY A 165 -2.89 -5.10 9.22
N THR A 166 -1.81 -4.51 9.75
CA THR A 166 -0.54 -4.34 9.05
C THR A 166 0.52 -5.37 9.49
N LEU A 167 0.34 -6.02 10.64
CA LEU A 167 1.34 -6.92 11.22
C LEU A 167 1.83 -8.00 10.25
N PRO A 168 0.98 -8.65 9.42
CA PRO A 168 1.42 -9.70 8.51
C PRO A 168 2.44 -9.25 7.46
N TYR A 169 2.58 -7.93 7.21
CA TYR A 169 3.40 -7.36 6.13
C TYR A 169 4.60 -6.57 6.62
N LEU A 170 4.80 -6.46 7.94
CA LEU A 170 5.90 -5.69 8.52
C LEU A 170 7.25 -6.37 8.28
N ALA A 171 8.20 -5.61 7.75
CA ALA A 171 9.59 -6.06 7.68
C ALA A 171 10.21 -6.11 9.09
N PRO A 172 11.19 -7.02 9.33
CA PRO A 172 11.86 -7.17 10.62
C PRO A 172 12.37 -5.85 11.20
N GLU A 173 13.01 -5.01 10.39
CA GLU A 173 13.50 -3.70 10.81
C GLU A 173 12.37 -2.74 11.24
N GLN A 174 11.18 -2.83 10.62
CA GLN A 174 10.00 -2.05 11.04
C GLN A 174 9.46 -2.54 12.40
N VAL A 175 9.46 -3.85 12.63
CA VAL A 175 9.09 -4.44 13.94
C VAL A 175 10.04 -3.94 15.04
N LEU A 176 11.33 -3.81 14.72
CA LEU A 176 12.36 -3.30 15.64
C LEU A 176 12.36 -1.77 15.78
N GLY A 177 11.46 -1.05 15.06
CA GLY A 177 11.38 0.41 15.11
C GLY A 177 12.56 1.13 14.43
N GLN A 178 13.27 0.44 13.55
CA GLN A 178 14.35 1.01 12.75
C GLN A 178 13.79 1.80 11.56
N SER A 179 14.59 2.70 11.00
CA SER A 179 14.21 3.49 9.83
C SER A 179 14.19 2.62 8.57
N PRO A 180 13.02 2.48 7.89
CA PRO A 180 12.91 1.59 6.75
C PRO A 180 13.51 2.20 5.48
N GLY A 181 14.24 1.38 4.73
CA GLY A 181 14.64 1.62 3.35
C GLY A 181 13.69 0.95 2.34
N PRO A 182 14.01 1.01 1.03
CA PRO A 182 13.27 0.32 -0.02
C PRO A 182 13.11 -1.18 0.23
N GLU A 183 14.05 -1.79 0.92
CA GLU A 183 14.07 -3.21 1.28
C GLU A 183 12.88 -3.61 2.17
N ALA A 184 12.31 -2.68 2.93
CA ALA A 184 11.10 -2.91 3.72
C ALA A 184 9.85 -3.11 2.83
N ASP A 185 9.72 -2.32 1.76
CA ASP A 185 8.64 -2.50 0.76
C ASP A 185 8.85 -3.82 -0.02
N VAL A 186 10.10 -4.17 -0.32
CA VAL A 186 10.47 -5.44 -0.97
C VAL A 186 10.04 -6.62 -0.11
N TYR A 187 10.29 -6.56 1.21
CA TYR A 187 9.84 -7.60 2.13
C TYR A 187 8.31 -7.73 2.17
N ALA A 188 7.59 -6.63 2.30
CA ALA A 188 6.13 -6.63 2.28
C ALA A 188 5.56 -7.20 0.97
N ALA A 189 6.16 -6.86 -0.17
CA ALA A 189 5.84 -7.46 -1.46
C ALA A 189 6.13 -8.97 -1.45
N GLY A 190 7.21 -9.41 -0.83
CA GLY A 190 7.54 -10.83 -0.63
C GLY A 190 6.45 -11.59 0.14
N VAL A 191 5.89 -10.98 1.18
CA VAL A 191 4.75 -11.55 1.93
C VAL A 191 3.50 -11.68 1.05
N ILE A 192 3.22 -10.67 0.22
CA ILE A 192 2.11 -10.72 -0.73
C ILE A 192 2.33 -11.84 -1.76
N LEU A 193 3.55 -11.97 -2.30
CA LEU A 193 3.85 -13.06 -3.23
C LEU A 193 3.69 -14.43 -2.59
N TYR A 194 4.19 -14.60 -1.36
CA TYR A 194 3.98 -15.83 -0.61
C TYR A 194 2.48 -16.15 -0.47
N TRP A 195 1.67 -15.17 -0.07
CA TRP A 195 0.23 -15.33 0.03
C TRP A 195 -0.45 -15.68 -1.31
N ILE A 196 -0.04 -15.07 -2.42
CA ILE A 196 -0.54 -15.45 -3.77
C ILE A 196 -0.24 -16.92 -4.09
N LEU A 197 0.95 -17.38 -3.71
CA LEU A 197 1.42 -18.74 -4.05
C LEU A 197 0.87 -19.81 -3.11
N ALA A 198 0.72 -19.49 -1.82
CA ALA A 198 0.34 -20.43 -0.77
C ALA A 198 -1.16 -20.38 -0.42
N GLY A 199 -1.85 -19.26 -0.68
CA GLY A 199 -3.21 -19.01 -0.20
C GLY A 199 -3.29 -18.52 1.24
N GLU A 200 -2.16 -18.46 1.97
CA GLU A 200 -2.05 -18.01 3.35
C GLU A 200 -0.75 -17.21 3.57
N HIS A 201 -0.67 -16.47 4.67
CA HIS A 201 0.55 -15.75 5.04
C HIS A 201 1.65 -16.69 5.55
N PRO A 202 2.93 -16.30 5.42
CA PRO A 202 4.04 -17.14 5.91
C PRO A 202 4.05 -17.29 7.43
N PHE A 203 3.53 -16.31 8.14
CA PHE A 203 3.44 -16.31 9.61
C PHE A 203 2.03 -15.97 10.02
N VAL A 204 1.40 -16.87 10.78
CA VAL A 204 0.00 -16.81 11.24
C VAL A 204 -0.06 -17.09 12.73
N GLY A 205 -1.12 -16.66 13.40
CA GLY A 205 -1.32 -16.86 14.82
C GLY A 205 -1.65 -15.57 15.58
N ALA A 206 -1.37 -15.54 16.87
CA ALA A 206 -1.51 -14.35 17.68
C ALA A 206 -0.54 -13.24 17.21
N PRO A 207 -0.84 -11.96 17.50
CA PRO A 207 0.02 -10.83 17.06
C PRO A 207 1.51 -11.01 17.40
N GLU A 208 1.81 -11.51 18.59
CA GLU A 208 3.18 -11.75 19.05
C GLU A 208 3.86 -12.87 18.27
N GLU A 209 3.12 -13.91 17.89
CA GLU A 209 3.64 -15.03 17.07
C GLU A 209 3.96 -14.56 15.66
N VAL A 210 3.08 -13.74 15.05
CA VAL A 210 3.32 -13.15 13.73
C VAL A 210 4.58 -12.27 13.76
N LEU A 211 4.72 -11.40 14.77
CA LEU A 211 5.91 -10.55 14.92
C LEU A 211 7.17 -11.36 15.12
N LEU A 212 7.11 -12.42 15.94
CA LEU A 212 8.23 -13.33 16.15
C LEU A 212 8.61 -14.06 14.86
N GLY A 213 7.63 -14.47 14.07
CA GLY A 213 7.80 -15.07 12.75
C GLY A 213 8.59 -14.16 11.82
N HIS A 214 8.21 -12.89 11.73
CA HIS A 214 8.95 -11.92 10.93
C HIS A 214 10.39 -11.72 11.40
N LEU A 215 10.63 -11.74 12.70
CA LEU A 215 11.96 -11.51 13.28
C LEU A 215 12.91 -12.72 13.16
N LYS A 216 12.41 -13.96 13.40
CA LYS A 216 13.27 -15.09 13.70
C LYS A 216 12.94 -16.38 12.96
N GLU A 217 11.65 -16.63 12.64
CA GLU A 217 11.27 -17.92 12.08
C GLU A 217 11.66 -18.02 10.60
N PRO A 218 12.13 -19.17 10.13
CA PRO A 218 12.34 -19.38 8.71
C PRO A 218 11.03 -19.28 7.95
N VAL A 219 11.11 -18.81 6.70
CA VAL A 219 9.95 -18.80 5.81
C VAL A 219 9.54 -20.24 5.51
N PRO A 220 8.27 -20.63 5.74
CA PRO A 220 7.82 -21.98 5.43
C PRO A 220 8.04 -22.30 3.95
N PRO A 221 8.60 -23.48 3.61
CA PRO A 221 8.85 -23.84 2.23
C PRO A 221 7.53 -24.07 1.47
N LEU A 222 7.47 -23.63 0.21
CA LEU A 222 6.34 -23.87 -0.68
C LEU A 222 6.65 -25.06 -1.64
N PRO A 223 5.90 -26.16 -1.55
CA PRO A 223 6.05 -27.27 -2.50
C PRO A 223 5.73 -26.83 -3.94
N GLY A 224 6.42 -27.42 -4.91
CA GLY A 224 6.13 -27.22 -6.33
C GLY A 224 6.76 -25.97 -6.97
N LEU A 225 7.51 -25.17 -6.22
CA LEU A 225 8.31 -24.08 -6.79
C LEU A 225 9.61 -24.63 -7.40
N GLY A 226 9.97 -24.11 -8.57
CA GLY A 226 11.28 -24.30 -9.17
C GLY A 226 12.38 -23.61 -8.33
N GLU A 227 13.64 -23.96 -8.56
CA GLU A 227 14.78 -23.41 -7.82
C GLU A 227 14.85 -21.88 -7.93
N ARG A 228 14.65 -21.32 -9.13
CA ARG A 228 14.67 -19.85 -9.36
C ARG A 228 13.54 -19.14 -8.62
N GLU A 229 12.34 -19.70 -8.65
CA GLU A 229 11.17 -19.15 -7.95
C GLU A 229 11.37 -19.17 -6.44
N ARG A 230 11.91 -20.28 -5.92
CA ARG A 230 12.22 -20.44 -4.50
C ARG A 230 13.29 -19.43 -4.04
N SER A 231 14.41 -19.36 -4.72
CA SER A 231 15.50 -18.44 -4.40
C SER A 231 15.03 -16.98 -4.47
N TYR A 232 14.17 -16.65 -5.42
CA TYR A 232 13.56 -15.32 -5.54
C TYR A 232 12.71 -14.96 -4.31
N LEU A 233 11.81 -15.86 -3.92
CA LEU A 233 10.93 -15.67 -2.76
C LEU A 233 11.73 -15.57 -1.45
N GLU A 234 12.72 -16.45 -1.27
CA GLU A 234 13.63 -16.43 -0.11
C GLU A 234 14.40 -15.12 -0.02
N ARG A 235 14.85 -14.58 -1.16
CA ARG A 235 15.57 -13.30 -1.18
C ARG A 235 14.65 -12.12 -0.86
N LEU A 236 13.39 -12.09 -1.34
CA LEU A 236 12.41 -11.08 -0.94
C LEU A 236 12.18 -11.07 0.58
N LEU A 237 12.11 -12.27 1.19
CA LEU A 237 11.75 -12.47 2.59
C LEU A 237 12.97 -12.68 3.52
N ALA A 238 14.17 -12.40 3.06
CA ALA A 238 15.36 -12.44 3.90
C ALA A 238 15.21 -11.51 5.12
N LYS A 239 15.64 -11.97 6.29
CA LYS A 239 15.45 -11.23 7.56
C LYS A 239 16.24 -9.94 7.61
N ARG A 240 17.45 -9.94 7.10
CA ARG A 240 18.34 -8.79 7.06
C ARG A 240 18.08 -8.00 5.77
N PRO A 241 17.90 -6.66 5.83
CA PRO A 241 17.65 -5.84 4.65
C PRO A 241 18.73 -6.00 3.56
N GLU A 242 20.01 -6.10 3.96
CA GLU A 242 21.15 -6.25 3.04
C GLU A 242 21.18 -7.56 2.26
N ASP A 243 20.45 -8.59 2.71
CA ASP A 243 20.34 -9.87 2.02
C ASP A 243 19.19 -9.91 1.00
N ARG A 244 18.33 -8.86 0.99
CA ARG A 244 17.20 -8.71 0.06
C ARG A 244 17.63 -8.06 -1.26
N PHE A 245 16.68 -7.90 -2.17
CA PHE A 245 16.81 -6.94 -3.26
C PHE A 245 16.85 -5.52 -2.68
N ARG A 246 17.76 -4.68 -3.18
CA ARG A 246 17.93 -3.30 -2.71
C ARG A 246 16.77 -2.38 -3.09
N SER A 247 15.98 -2.79 -4.09
CA SER A 247 14.79 -2.06 -4.55
C SER A 247 13.84 -3.02 -5.26
N ALA A 248 12.60 -2.59 -5.47
CA ALA A 248 11.65 -3.32 -6.31
C ALA A 248 12.11 -3.38 -7.77
N GLY A 249 12.88 -2.39 -8.25
CA GLY A 249 13.47 -2.41 -9.59
C GLY A 249 14.43 -3.59 -9.75
N GLU A 250 15.35 -3.78 -8.82
CA GLU A 250 16.25 -4.95 -8.83
C GLU A 250 15.47 -6.28 -8.80
N ALA A 251 14.40 -6.35 -8.01
CA ALA A 251 13.55 -7.53 -7.96
C ALA A 251 12.82 -7.79 -9.28
N LEU A 252 12.40 -6.74 -10.01
CA LEU A 252 11.75 -6.86 -11.32
C LEU A 252 12.68 -7.43 -12.40
N GLU A 253 13.96 -7.06 -12.39
CA GLU A 253 14.94 -7.51 -13.40
C GLU A 253 15.09 -9.03 -13.46
N VAL A 254 14.85 -9.70 -12.33
CA VAL A 254 15.01 -11.15 -12.20
C VAL A 254 13.70 -11.87 -11.84
N PHE A 255 12.56 -11.21 -12.06
CA PHE A 255 11.23 -11.76 -11.77
C PHE A 255 11.00 -13.07 -12.52
N PRO A 256 10.81 -14.22 -11.85
CA PRO A 256 10.85 -15.54 -12.48
C PRO A 256 9.47 -16.10 -12.88
N PHE A 257 8.37 -15.37 -12.62
CA PHE A 257 7.00 -15.84 -12.81
C PHE A 257 6.33 -15.28 -14.05
#